data_9f5767efce57fe41e23e80678b83cee3
#
_entry.id   9f5767efce57fe41e23e80678b83cee3
#
_cell.length_a   1.000
_cell.length_b   1.000
_cell.length_c   1.000
_cell.angle_alpha   90.00
_cell.angle_beta   90.00
_cell.angle_gamma   90.00
#
_symmetry.space_group_name_H-M   'P 1'
#
loop_
_entity.id
_entity.type
_entity.pdbx_description
1 polymer ?
#
loop_
_entity_poly.entity_id
_entity_poly.type
_entity_poly.pdbx_seq_one_letter_code
_entity_poly.pdbx_strand_id
1 'polypeptide(L)'
;MMALSGFFAYPASVTLVVDAARAACLLCRTRGGGVNVMSWEEMDVSGRFIATEILNNIGTNDFLVADISRLNFNVVYEIGFAIGKGKPILLVKHKAVTEGHPSIQDVGIFDTLGYKEYTTSDELYALFRDVENIRPMHISGKINDKTPIYLIQPKTKTDYDGFIVYGIKKSHLYYRSFDPAESPRLAGPDAITNVAESFGVVLHFLPNEHVDSQTHNIRSAFVAGLADGMDKRALYIQSGETPIPVDLRDFVTTCRFQSQFKEAIGSLA
;
A
#
# COMPACT_ATOMS: atom_id res chain seq x y z
N MET A 1 16.14 25.82 -12.01
CA MET A 1 15.84 24.51 -11.44
C MET A 1 14.57 24.00 -12.08
N MET A 2 14.53 22.72 -12.47
CA MET A 2 13.27 22.11 -12.90
C MET A 2 12.35 22.00 -11.69
N ALA A 3 11.04 22.20 -11.89
CA ALA A 3 10.07 21.98 -10.83
C ALA A 3 10.01 20.49 -10.46
N LEU A 4 9.96 20.19 -9.16
CA LEU A 4 9.72 18.82 -8.68
C LEU A 4 8.29 18.39 -9.04
N SER A 5 8.15 17.16 -9.52
CA SER A 5 6.87 16.57 -9.87
C SER A 5 6.39 15.60 -8.79
N GLY A 6 5.12 15.70 -8.42
CA GLY A 6 4.51 14.83 -7.41
C GLY A 6 3.18 14.24 -7.87
N PHE A 7 2.90 13.03 -7.40
CA PHE A 7 1.59 12.40 -7.54
C PHE A 7 0.86 12.42 -6.21
N PHE A 8 -0.44 12.74 -6.20
CA PHE A 8 -1.23 12.80 -4.98
C PHE A 8 -2.30 11.70 -4.92
N ALA A 9 -2.09 10.78 -4.00
CA ALA A 9 -2.99 9.69 -3.64
C ALA A 9 -3.90 10.09 -2.48
N TYR A 10 -5.22 9.98 -2.63
CA TYR A 10 -6.17 10.32 -1.58
C TYR A 10 -7.48 9.53 -1.66
N PRO A 11 -8.21 9.38 -0.54
CA PRO A 11 -9.48 8.66 -0.49
C PRO A 11 -10.60 9.45 -1.19
N ALA A 12 -11.03 9.01 -2.37
CA ALA A 12 -12.08 9.65 -3.16
C ALA A 12 -13.45 9.75 -2.44
N SER A 13 -13.67 8.95 -1.42
CA SER A 13 -14.93 8.95 -0.64
C SER A 13 -15.01 10.06 0.42
N VAL A 14 -13.94 10.85 0.63
CA VAL A 14 -13.87 11.90 1.65
C VAL A 14 -13.90 13.28 0.98
N THR A 15 -15.08 13.88 0.86
CA THR A 15 -15.30 15.15 0.13
C THR A 15 -14.35 16.26 0.58
N LEU A 16 -14.14 16.44 1.89
CA LEU A 16 -13.21 17.46 2.40
C LEU A 16 -11.78 17.29 1.88
N VAL A 17 -11.32 16.05 1.77
CA VAL A 17 -9.99 15.73 1.23
C VAL A 17 -9.96 15.97 -0.28
N VAL A 18 -10.99 15.53 -1.00
CA VAL A 18 -11.10 15.71 -2.46
C VAL A 18 -11.07 17.20 -2.83
N ASP A 19 -11.86 18.02 -2.16
CA ASP A 19 -11.95 19.46 -2.43
C ASP A 19 -10.61 20.16 -2.11
N ALA A 20 -9.98 19.82 -0.99
CA ALA A 20 -8.67 20.37 -0.63
C ALA A 20 -7.58 19.94 -1.61
N ALA A 21 -7.59 18.66 -2.05
CA ALA A 21 -6.64 18.13 -3.01
C ALA A 21 -6.72 18.84 -4.36
N ARG A 22 -7.92 18.93 -4.94
CA ARG A 22 -8.17 19.65 -6.21
C ARG A 22 -7.69 21.10 -6.15
N ALA A 23 -8.05 21.80 -5.09
CA ALA A 23 -7.66 23.19 -4.92
C ALA A 23 -6.14 23.35 -4.73
N ALA A 24 -5.48 22.49 -3.93
CA ALA A 24 -4.04 22.55 -3.72
C ALA A 24 -3.25 22.21 -5.01
N CYS A 25 -3.67 21.22 -5.78
CA CYS A 25 -3.07 20.92 -7.10
C CYS A 25 -3.24 22.10 -8.08
N LEU A 26 -4.39 22.77 -8.07
CA LEU A 26 -4.60 23.98 -8.88
C LEU A 26 -3.66 25.11 -8.44
N LEU A 27 -3.43 25.30 -7.13
CA LEU A 27 -2.49 26.28 -6.60
C LEU A 27 -1.05 26.03 -7.07
N CYS A 28 -0.62 24.76 -7.18
CA CYS A 28 0.70 24.43 -7.73
C CYS A 28 0.87 25.00 -9.15
N ARG A 29 -0.14 24.87 -9.99
CA ARG A 29 -0.11 25.34 -11.37
C ARG A 29 -0.21 26.86 -11.51
N THR A 30 -1.03 27.49 -10.67
CA THR A 30 -1.32 28.91 -10.80
C THR A 30 -0.32 29.82 -10.09
N ARG A 31 0.19 29.41 -8.94
CA ARG A 31 1.17 30.18 -8.15
C ARG A 31 2.61 29.83 -8.47
N GLY A 32 2.86 28.69 -9.09
CA GLY A 32 4.21 28.17 -9.29
C GLY A 32 4.84 27.76 -7.95
N GLY A 33 6.15 27.85 -7.82
CA GLY A 33 6.84 27.59 -6.56
C GLY A 33 7.76 26.38 -6.58
N GLY A 34 8.16 25.93 -7.77
CA GLY A 34 9.16 24.86 -7.93
C GLY A 34 8.62 23.45 -7.72
N VAL A 35 7.31 23.28 -7.48
CA VAL A 35 6.65 21.99 -7.30
C VAL A 35 5.38 21.95 -8.14
N ASN A 36 5.17 20.82 -8.81
CA ASN A 36 3.93 20.52 -9.54
C ASN A 36 3.39 19.18 -9.04
N VAL A 37 2.20 19.20 -8.44
CA VAL A 37 1.53 17.98 -7.94
C VAL A 37 0.27 17.78 -8.75
N MET A 38 0.10 16.55 -9.26
CA MET A 38 -1.10 16.12 -9.98
C MET A 38 -1.80 14.99 -9.21
N SER A 39 -3.11 14.92 -9.36
CA SER A 39 -3.92 13.84 -8.81
C SER A 39 -4.34 12.84 -9.90
N TRP A 40 -4.83 11.67 -9.46
CA TRP A 40 -5.36 10.67 -10.37
C TRP A 40 -6.54 11.18 -11.23
N GLU A 41 -7.32 12.14 -10.72
CA GLU A 41 -8.45 12.74 -11.47
C GLU A 41 -7.99 13.57 -12.68
N GLU A 42 -6.74 13.99 -12.69
CA GLU A 42 -6.17 14.81 -13.78
C GLU A 42 -5.48 13.99 -14.85
N MET A 43 -5.39 12.68 -14.65
CA MET A 43 -4.77 11.78 -15.62
C MET A 43 -5.69 11.57 -16.83
N ASP A 44 -5.10 11.61 -18.01
CA ASP A 44 -5.78 11.10 -19.22
C ASP A 44 -5.65 9.57 -19.25
N VAL A 45 -6.72 8.90 -18.88
CA VAL A 45 -6.80 7.43 -18.86
C VAL A 45 -7.60 6.87 -20.04
N SER A 46 -7.94 7.70 -21.03
CA SER A 46 -8.75 7.31 -22.18
C SER A 46 -8.18 6.07 -22.88
N GLY A 47 -8.88 4.94 -22.79
CA GLY A 47 -8.48 3.67 -23.40
C GLY A 47 -7.34 2.94 -22.71
N ARG A 48 -6.95 3.33 -21.49
CA ARG A 48 -5.90 2.68 -20.70
C ARG A 48 -6.45 2.15 -19.37
N PHE A 49 -5.76 1.18 -18.77
CA PHE A 49 -6.09 0.71 -17.44
C PHE A 49 -5.65 1.75 -16.40
N ILE A 50 -6.61 2.24 -15.61
CA ILE A 50 -6.37 3.30 -14.61
C ILE A 50 -5.26 2.90 -13.62
N ALA A 51 -5.25 1.66 -13.17
CA ALA A 51 -4.24 1.12 -12.27
C ALA A 51 -2.82 1.27 -12.82
N THR A 52 -2.60 0.84 -14.06
CA THR A 52 -1.29 0.95 -14.72
C THR A 52 -0.82 2.40 -14.81
N GLU A 53 -1.72 3.32 -15.14
CA GLU A 53 -1.37 4.74 -15.24
C GLU A 53 -1.06 5.37 -13.88
N ILE A 54 -1.77 4.97 -12.81
CA ILE A 54 -1.46 5.40 -11.44
C ILE A 54 -0.04 4.96 -11.06
N LEU A 55 0.29 3.68 -11.23
CA LEU A 55 1.60 3.15 -10.87
C LEU A 55 2.73 3.74 -11.71
N ASN A 56 2.49 3.96 -13.01
CA ASN A 56 3.43 4.67 -13.89
C ASN A 56 3.67 6.10 -13.40
N ASN A 57 2.61 6.82 -13.02
CA ASN A 57 2.74 8.17 -12.47
C ASN A 57 3.51 8.18 -11.16
N ILE A 58 3.23 7.27 -10.23
CA ILE A 58 4.02 7.14 -9.00
C ILE A 58 5.49 6.86 -9.31
N GLY A 59 5.75 5.96 -10.26
CA GLY A 59 7.10 5.58 -10.68
C GLY A 59 7.89 6.71 -11.36
N THR A 60 7.24 7.56 -12.14
CA THR A 60 7.89 8.61 -12.95
C THR A 60 7.98 9.95 -12.23
N ASN A 61 7.07 10.27 -11.30
CA ASN A 61 7.14 11.48 -10.50
C ASN A 61 8.27 11.40 -9.46
N ASP A 62 8.75 12.54 -8.99
CA ASP A 62 9.85 12.64 -8.03
C ASP A 62 9.44 12.20 -6.62
N PHE A 63 8.17 12.37 -6.25
CA PHE A 63 7.65 12.01 -4.92
C PHE A 63 6.16 11.65 -4.95
N LEU A 64 5.71 10.98 -3.88
CA LEU A 64 4.30 10.72 -3.60
C LEU A 64 3.82 11.61 -2.45
N VAL A 65 2.65 12.26 -2.61
CA VAL A 65 1.84 12.75 -1.50
C VAL A 65 0.73 11.73 -1.26
N ALA A 66 0.46 11.38 -0.02
CA ALA A 66 -0.63 10.46 0.30
C ALA A 66 -1.43 10.93 1.50
N ASP A 67 -2.75 11.06 1.31
CA ASP A 67 -3.67 11.42 2.40
C ASP A 67 -4.14 10.19 3.15
N ILE A 68 -3.84 10.16 4.44
CA ILE A 68 -4.17 9.07 5.36
C ILE A 68 -5.30 9.44 6.33
N SER A 69 -6.08 10.48 6.03
CA SER A 69 -7.23 10.91 6.87
C SER A 69 -8.23 9.80 7.08
N ARG A 70 -8.43 8.97 6.07
CA ARG A 70 -9.18 7.72 6.14
C ARG A 70 -8.45 6.65 5.32
N LEU A 71 -7.97 5.63 6.00
CA LEU A 71 -7.26 4.54 5.34
C LEU A 71 -8.18 3.82 4.35
N ASN A 72 -7.69 3.60 3.14
CA ASN A 72 -8.31 2.75 2.15
C ASN A 72 -7.25 1.91 1.42
N PHE A 73 -7.71 0.85 0.78
CA PHE A 73 -6.82 -0.15 0.19
C PHE A 73 -5.93 0.43 -0.93
N ASN A 74 -6.47 1.31 -1.80
CA ASN A 74 -5.72 1.87 -2.92
C ASN A 74 -4.59 2.78 -2.43
N VAL A 75 -4.92 3.81 -1.61
CA VAL A 75 -3.91 4.74 -1.09
C VAL A 75 -2.83 4.01 -0.30
N VAL A 76 -3.22 3.02 0.51
CA VAL A 76 -2.26 2.24 1.30
C VAL A 76 -1.35 1.38 0.42
N TYR A 77 -1.88 0.78 -0.64
CA TYR A 77 -1.10 0.07 -1.65
C TYR A 77 -0.14 1.02 -2.39
N GLU A 78 -0.62 2.19 -2.83
CA GLU A 78 0.17 3.21 -3.52
C GLU A 78 1.32 3.74 -2.64
N ILE A 79 1.10 3.91 -1.33
CA ILE A 79 2.17 4.23 -0.37
C ILE A 79 3.22 3.12 -0.34
N GLY A 80 2.80 1.86 -0.22
CA GLY A 80 3.71 0.71 -0.25
C GLY A 80 4.53 0.67 -1.54
N PHE A 81 3.88 0.85 -2.68
CA PHE A 81 4.51 0.87 -3.99
C PHE A 81 5.56 1.99 -4.13
N ALA A 82 5.21 3.21 -3.71
CA ALA A 82 6.13 4.34 -3.73
C ALA A 82 7.37 4.09 -2.85
N ILE A 83 7.18 3.55 -1.63
CA ILE A 83 8.29 3.15 -0.76
C ILE A 83 9.15 2.10 -1.47
N GLY A 84 8.54 1.07 -2.04
CA GLY A 84 9.24 0.01 -2.77
C GLY A 84 10.06 0.52 -3.95
N LYS A 85 9.58 1.55 -4.66
CA LYS A 85 10.31 2.25 -5.73
C LYS A 85 11.34 3.26 -5.22
N GLY A 86 11.53 3.38 -3.90
CA GLY A 86 12.49 4.32 -3.32
C GLY A 86 12.11 5.79 -3.48
N LYS A 87 10.80 6.08 -3.59
CA LYS A 87 10.31 7.46 -3.71
C LYS A 87 10.22 8.13 -2.33
N PRO A 88 10.55 9.43 -2.22
CA PRO A 88 10.15 10.23 -1.08
C PRO A 88 8.64 10.24 -0.94
N ILE A 89 8.12 10.14 0.29
CA ILE A 89 6.69 10.20 0.56
C ILE A 89 6.37 11.30 1.56
N LEU A 90 5.33 12.07 1.26
CA LEU A 90 4.74 13.05 2.17
C LEU A 90 3.36 12.53 2.60
N LEU A 91 3.27 12.04 3.84
CA LEU A 91 1.99 11.67 4.41
C LEU A 91 1.29 12.91 4.96
N VAL A 92 0.02 13.08 4.62
CA VAL A 92 -0.81 14.20 5.08
C VAL A 92 -2.13 13.68 5.69
N LYS A 93 -2.69 14.48 6.62
CA LYS A 93 -3.95 14.15 7.29
C LYS A 93 -4.78 15.42 7.48
N HIS A 94 -6.03 15.39 7.07
CA HIS A 94 -6.96 16.50 7.25
C HIS A 94 -7.53 16.51 8.67
N LYS A 95 -7.35 17.60 9.44
CA LYS A 95 -7.71 17.69 10.86
C LYS A 95 -9.19 17.50 11.15
N ALA A 96 -10.07 17.93 10.25
CA ALA A 96 -11.52 17.85 10.45
C ALA A 96 -12.11 16.47 10.04
N VAL A 97 -11.31 15.56 9.48
CA VAL A 97 -11.79 14.23 9.10
C VAL A 97 -11.66 13.27 10.28
N THR A 98 -12.78 12.73 10.70
CA THR A 98 -12.77 11.65 11.70
C THR A 98 -12.19 10.38 11.08
N GLU A 99 -11.25 9.76 11.78
CA GLU A 99 -10.68 8.48 11.36
C GLU A 99 -11.79 7.42 11.21
N GLY A 100 -11.62 6.58 10.20
CA GLY A 100 -12.47 5.41 10.00
C GLY A 100 -12.01 4.23 10.86
N HIS A 101 -12.65 3.09 10.64
CA HIS A 101 -12.16 1.82 11.15
C HIS A 101 -11.65 0.98 9.95
N PRO A 102 -10.44 0.41 10.01
CA PRO A 102 -9.47 0.54 11.11
C PRO A 102 -8.81 1.92 11.17
N SER A 103 -8.45 2.33 12.39
CA SER A 103 -7.64 3.53 12.61
C SER A 103 -6.17 3.33 12.20
N ILE A 104 -5.41 4.41 12.15
CA ILE A 104 -3.96 4.37 11.95
C ILE A 104 -3.28 3.47 13.00
N GLN A 105 -3.72 3.53 14.25
CA GLN A 105 -3.19 2.72 15.35
C GLN A 105 -3.53 1.23 15.21
N ASP A 106 -4.75 0.89 14.77
CA ASP A 106 -5.16 -0.51 14.57
C ASP A 106 -4.31 -1.21 13.50
N VAL A 107 -3.98 -0.49 12.44
CA VAL A 107 -3.14 -1.00 11.37
C VAL A 107 -1.68 -1.13 11.82
N GLY A 108 -1.16 -0.13 12.54
CA GLY A 108 0.17 -0.12 13.15
C GLY A 108 1.30 0.30 12.21
N ILE A 109 1.09 0.33 10.90
CA ILE A 109 2.10 0.67 9.90
C ILE A 109 2.43 2.17 9.95
N PHE A 110 1.39 3.01 10.05
CA PHE A 110 1.51 4.46 9.91
C PHE A 110 1.65 5.21 11.24
N ASP A 111 1.47 4.56 12.37
CA ASP A 111 1.51 5.19 13.70
C ASP A 111 2.91 5.65 14.12
N THR A 112 3.95 5.13 13.46
CA THR A 112 5.35 5.55 13.64
C THR A 112 5.91 6.34 12.46
N LEU A 113 5.15 6.43 11.35
CA LEU A 113 5.51 7.30 10.25
C LEU A 113 5.02 8.72 10.53
N GLY A 114 5.94 9.69 10.40
CA GLY A 114 5.57 11.10 10.55
C GLY A 114 4.62 11.53 9.44
N TYR A 115 3.52 12.19 9.81
CA TYR A 115 2.62 12.85 8.87
C TYR A 115 2.46 14.33 9.22
N LYS A 116 2.02 15.12 8.26
CA LYS A 116 1.69 16.53 8.43
C LYS A 116 0.18 16.72 8.42
N GLU A 117 -0.31 17.58 9.30
CA GLU A 117 -1.73 17.89 9.35
C GLU A 117 -2.04 19.16 8.56
N TYR A 118 -3.23 19.20 7.95
CA TYR A 118 -3.75 20.37 7.26
C TYR A 118 -5.26 20.52 7.48
N THR A 119 -5.76 21.72 7.24
CA THR A 119 -7.20 22.05 7.29
C THR A 119 -7.66 22.71 6.00
N THR A 120 -6.78 23.44 5.33
CA THR A 120 -7.10 24.21 4.13
C THR A 120 -6.23 23.77 2.94
N SER A 121 -6.69 24.10 1.74
CA SER A 121 -5.91 23.86 0.52
C SER A 121 -4.63 24.70 0.46
N ASP A 122 -4.61 25.88 1.04
CA ASP A 122 -3.39 26.70 1.13
C ASP A 122 -2.34 26.07 2.05
N GLU A 123 -2.77 25.51 3.20
CA GLU A 123 -1.88 24.74 4.08
C GLU A 123 -1.34 23.51 3.35
N LEU A 124 -2.20 22.76 2.66
CA LEU A 124 -1.79 21.57 1.90
C LEU A 124 -0.81 21.93 0.77
N TYR A 125 -1.08 23.02 0.03
CA TYR A 125 -0.13 23.53 -0.97
C TYR A 125 1.22 23.92 -0.36
N ALA A 126 1.22 24.55 0.82
CA ALA A 126 2.47 24.86 1.52
C ALA A 126 3.27 23.60 1.86
N LEU A 127 2.59 22.52 2.30
CA LEU A 127 3.24 21.22 2.58
C LEU A 127 3.86 20.61 1.32
N PHE A 128 3.25 20.76 0.15
CA PHE A 128 3.84 20.27 -1.11
C PHE A 128 5.19 20.92 -1.39
N ARG A 129 5.37 22.19 -1.03
CA ARG A 129 6.64 22.90 -1.23
C ARG A 129 7.75 22.45 -0.28
N ASP A 130 7.39 21.90 0.87
CA ASP A 130 8.37 21.43 1.86
C ASP A 130 8.96 20.05 1.48
N VAL A 131 8.49 19.44 0.39
CA VAL A 131 8.92 18.08 -0.03
C VAL A 131 10.41 17.98 -0.36
N GLU A 132 11.06 19.08 -0.74
CA GLU A 132 12.51 19.11 -1.04
C GLU A 132 13.37 18.57 0.12
N ASN A 133 12.85 18.66 1.34
CA ASN A 133 13.53 18.20 2.56
C ASN A 133 13.24 16.72 2.90
N ILE A 134 12.31 16.08 2.18
CA ILE A 134 11.94 14.68 2.42
C ILE A 134 12.91 13.77 1.69
N ARG A 135 13.43 12.78 2.40
CA ARG A 135 14.32 11.77 1.82
C ARG A 135 13.57 10.46 1.66
N PRO A 136 13.87 9.68 0.61
CA PRO A 136 13.33 8.34 0.48
C PRO A 136 13.79 7.47 1.67
N MET A 137 12.97 6.51 2.04
CA MET A 137 13.35 5.54 3.05
C MET A 137 14.49 4.68 2.53
N HIS A 138 15.48 4.43 3.39
CA HIS A 138 16.55 3.54 3.04
C HIS A 138 16.05 2.09 3.09
N ILE A 139 16.03 1.44 1.94
CA ILE A 139 15.68 0.03 1.82
C ILE A 139 16.96 -0.74 1.56
N SER A 140 17.35 -1.56 2.51
CA SER A 140 18.45 -2.48 2.35
C SER A 140 18.02 -3.85 2.86
N GLY A 141 18.36 -4.89 2.12
CA GLY A 141 18.09 -6.26 2.54
C GLY A 141 18.77 -7.24 1.60
N LYS A 142 19.40 -8.25 2.17
CA LYS A 142 19.85 -9.42 1.44
C LYS A 142 18.76 -10.49 1.58
N ILE A 143 18.42 -11.14 0.48
CA ILE A 143 17.42 -12.22 0.50
C ILE A 143 17.81 -13.24 1.57
N ASN A 144 16.85 -13.55 2.42
CA ASN A 144 16.98 -14.56 3.45
C ASN A 144 16.68 -15.94 2.85
N ASP A 145 17.72 -16.65 2.45
CA ASP A 145 17.59 -17.96 1.80
C ASP A 145 16.98 -19.05 2.71
N LYS A 146 16.96 -18.83 4.03
CA LYS A 146 16.37 -19.77 4.99
C LYS A 146 14.85 -19.63 5.07
N THR A 147 14.33 -18.41 4.89
CA THR A 147 12.90 -18.12 4.93
C THR A 147 12.54 -17.13 3.81
N PRO A 148 12.59 -17.59 2.55
CA PRO A 148 12.49 -16.70 1.39
C PRO A 148 11.09 -16.13 1.16
N ILE A 149 10.05 -16.69 1.79
CA ILE A 149 8.66 -16.23 1.62
C ILE A 149 8.23 -15.43 2.85
N TYR A 150 7.61 -14.26 2.61
CA TYR A 150 6.94 -13.49 3.65
C TYR A 150 5.43 -13.62 3.55
N LEU A 151 4.77 -13.87 4.68
CA LEU A 151 3.34 -14.14 4.81
C LEU A 151 2.72 -13.21 5.85
N ILE A 152 1.62 -12.54 5.52
CA ILE A 152 0.78 -11.84 6.49
C ILE A 152 -0.34 -12.78 6.93
N GLN A 153 -0.42 -13.06 8.22
CA GLN A 153 -1.46 -13.90 8.78
C GLN A 153 -2.57 -13.05 9.41
N PRO A 154 -3.84 -13.48 9.35
CA PRO A 154 -4.92 -12.84 10.10
C PRO A 154 -4.83 -13.19 11.60
N LYS A 155 -5.44 -12.37 12.45
CA LYS A 155 -5.51 -12.63 13.88
C LYS A 155 -6.36 -13.88 14.16
N THR A 156 -7.51 -13.97 13.49
CA THR A 156 -8.40 -15.13 13.54
C THR A 156 -8.14 -16.00 12.31
N LYS A 157 -7.53 -17.16 12.51
CA LYS A 157 -7.15 -18.08 11.43
C LYS A 157 -8.37 -18.68 10.75
N THR A 158 -8.26 -18.87 9.45
CA THR A 158 -9.20 -19.59 8.61
C THR A 158 -8.62 -20.92 8.14
N ASP A 159 -9.45 -21.82 7.61
CA ASP A 159 -8.95 -23.05 6.97
C ASP A 159 -8.02 -22.75 5.80
N TYR A 160 -8.25 -21.62 5.11
CA TYR A 160 -7.42 -21.17 3.99
C TYR A 160 -5.98 -20.83 4.41
N ASP A 161 -5.79 -20.28 5.59
CA ASP A 161 -4.44 -20.00 6.12
C ASP A 161 -3.67 -21.32 6.31
N GLY A 162 -4.36 -22.35 6.78
CA GLY A 162 -3.80 -23.70 6.85
C GLY A 162 -3.42 -24.27 5.48
N PHE A 163 -4.24 -24.05 4.46
CA PHE A 163 -3.97 -24.49 3.08
C PHE A 163 -2.77 -23.75 2.47
N ILE A 164 -2.65 -22.44 2.73
CA ILE A 164 -1.51 -21.62 2.28
C ILE A 164 -0.21 -22.15 2.90
N VAL A 165 -0.18 -22.30 4.22
CA VAL A 165 1.00 -22.82 4.94
C VAL A 165 1.37 -24.23 4.47
N TYR A 166 0.38 -25.09 4.30
CA TYR A 166 0.59 -26.43 3.76
C TYR A 166 1.18 -26.40 2.34
N GLY A 167 0.64 -25.55 1.45
CA GLY A 167 1.12 -25.39 0.10
C GLY A 167 2.59 -24.93 0.05
N ILE A 168 2.95 -23.92 0.84
CA ILE A 168 4.33 -23.41 0.94
C ILE A 168 5.28 -24.55 1.35
N LYS A 169 4.95 -25.29 2.41
CA LYS A 169 5.77 -26.42 2.89
C LYS A 169 5.88 -27.55 1.85
N LYS A 170 4.80 -27.83 1.12
CA LYS A 170 4.81 -28.86 0.04
C LYS A 170 5.65 -28.46 -1.16
N SER A 171 5.82 -27.17 -1.41
CA SER A 171 6.72 -26.64 -2.43
C SER A 171 8.18 -26.55 -1.95
N HIS A 172 8.51 -27.17 -0.82
CA HIS A 172 9.84 -27.14 -0.19
C HIS A 172 10.34 -25.71 0.10
N LEU A 173 9.41 -24.76 0.25
CA LEU A 173 9.71 -23.39 0.65
C LEU A 173 9.53 -23.23 2.15
N TYR A 174 10.33 -22.32 2.71
CA TYR A 174 10.19 -21.85 4.09
C TYR A 174 9.66 -20.43 4.08
N TYR A 175 8.97 -20.05 5.16
CA TYR A 175 8.41 -18.73 5.28
C TYR A 175 8.68 -18.12 6.67
N ARG A 176 8.65 -16.82 6.73
CA ARG A 176 8.45 -16.03 7.93
C ARG A 176 7.12 -15.30 7.83
N SER A 177 6.52 -14.99 8.94
CA SER A 177 5.21 -14.34 8.93
C SER A 177 5.12 -13.22 9.95
N PHE A 178 4.28 -12.25 9.63
CA PHE A 178 3.68 -11.43 10.65
C PHE A 178 2.44 -12.15 11.17
N ASP A 179 2.38 -12.37 12.48
CA ASP A 179 1.23 -12.98 13.18
C ASP A 179 0.70 -12.01 14.25
N PRO A 180 -0.52 -11.48 14.09
CA PRO A 180 -1.12 -10.57 15.08
C PRO A 180 -1.38 -11.21 16.45
N ALA A 181 -1.36 -12.55 16.55
CA ALA A 181 -1.45 -13.25 17.83
C ALA A 181 -0.15 -13.14 18.65
N GLU A 182 0.99 -13.03 17.97
CA GLU A 182 2.31 -12.85 18.59
C GLU A 182 2.65 -11.37 18.75
N SER A 183 2.34 -10.56 17.75
CA SER A 183 2.55 -9.11 17.75
C SER A 183 1.32 -8.40 17.20
N PRO A 184 0.53 -7.71 18.02
CA PRO A 184 -0.74 -7.12 17.57
C PRO A 184 -0.57 -6.03 16.50
N ARG A 185 0.65 -5.50 16.36
CA ARG A 185 0.99 -4.37 15.52
C ARG A 185 2.02 -4.74 14.47
N LEU A 186 1.73 -4.45 13.20
CA LEU A 186 2.69 -4.53 12.11
C LEU A 186 3.43 -3.18 12.00
N ALA A 187 4.68 -3.12 12.49
CA ALA A 187 5.47 -1.91 12.33
C ALA A 187 5.90 -1.71 10.87
N GLY A 188 5.83 -0.46 10.38
CA GLY A 188 6.22 -0.12 9.01
C GLY A 188 7.65 -0.54 8.65
N PRO A 189 8.68 -0.23 9.49
CA PRO A 189 10.06 -0.68 9.24
C PRO A 189 10.21 -2.19 9.15
N ASP A 190 9.47 -2.95 9.97
CA ASP A 190 9.53 -4.41 9.95
C ASP A 190 8.91 -4.97 8.65
N ALA A 191 7.78 -4.40 8.22
CA ALA A 191 7.17 -4.79 6.96
C ALA A 191 8.11 -4.53 5.77
N ILE A 192 8.73 -3.33 5.71
CA ILE A 192 9.68 -2.95 4.66
C ILE A 192 10.88 -3.91 4.65
N THR A 193 11.50 -4.16 5.80
CA THR A 193 12.64 -5.07 5.92
C THR A 193 12.28 -6.49 5.52
N ASN A 194 11.15 -7.01 6.02
CA ASN A 194 10.72 -8.36 5.72
C ASN A 194 10.44 -8.56 4.23
N VAL A 195 9.82 -7.60 3.56
CA VAL A 195 9.62 -7.66 2.10
C VAL A 195 10.94 -7.55 1.35
N ALA A 196 11.80 -6.60 1.71
CA ALA A 196 13.10 -6.40 1.07
C ALA A 196 13.97 -7.67 1.11
N GLU A 197 13.98 -8.36 2.25
CA GLU A 197 14.74 -9.60 2.44
C GLU A 197 14.02 -10.86 1.94
N SER A 198 12.81 -10.75 1.39
CA SER A 198 12.09 -11.89 0.84
C SER A 198 12.37 -12.04 -0.65
N PHE A 199 12.36 -13.29 -1.12
CA PHE A 199 12.26 -13.64 -2.53
C PHE A 199 10.88 -13.33 -3.06
N GLY A 200 9.84 -13.62 -2.27
CA GLY A 200 8.46 -13.35 -2.62
C GLY A 200 7.54 -13.24 -1.41
N VAL A 201 6.33 -12.79 -1.67
CA VAL A 201 5.26 -12.64 -0.68
C VAL A 201 4.04 -13.47 -1.04
N VAL A 202 3.33 -13.96 -0.02
CA VAL A 202 2.01 -14.58 -0.18
C VAL A 202 1.02 -13.80 0.67
N LEU A 203 0.00 -13.24 0.05
CA LEU A 203 -1.00 -12.41 0.72
C LEU A 203 -2.39 -12.96 0.46
N HIS A 204 -3.14 -13.14 1.54
CA HIS A 204 -4.50 -13.61 1.53
C HIS A 204 -5.44 -12.46 1.88
N PHE A 205 -6.30 -12.06 0.95
CA PHE A 205 -7.35 -11.07 1.18
C PHE A 205 -8.59 -11.77 1.71
N LEU A 206 -9.00 -11.40 2.91
CA LEU A 206 -10.11 -11.99 3.63
C LEU A 206 -11.45 -11.42 3.14
N PRO A 207 -12.53 -12.21 3.15
CA PRO A 207 -13.86 -11.72 2.83
C PRO A 207 -14.34 -10.72 3.88
N ASN A 208 -15.26 -9.84 3.48
CA ASN A 208 -15.74 -8.76 4.37
C ASN A 208 -16.39 -9.25 5.66
N GLU A 209 -16.97 -10.44 5.63
CA GLU A 209 -17.65 -11.05 6.78
C GLU A 209 -16.67 -11.51 7.87
N HIS A 210 -15.38 -11.63 7.53
CA HIS A 210 -14.38 -12.02 8.50
C HIS A 210 -14.08 -10.86 9.46
N VAL A 211 -14.07 -11.16 10.75
CA VAL A 211 -13.94 -10.15 11.82
C VAL A 211 -12.70 -9.25 11.68
N ASP A 212 -11.60 -9.79 11.20
CA ASP A 212 -10.33 -9.08 11.07
C ASP A 212 -10.11 -8.48 9.67
N SER A 213 -11.06 -8.65 8.73
CA SER A 213 -10.85 -8.38 7.30
C SER A 213 -10.31 -6.98 7.01
N GLN A 214 -10.89 -5.96 7.62
CA GLN A 214 -10.50 -4.57 7.35
C GLN A 214 -9.03 -4.29 7.70
N THR A 215 -8.62 -4.62 8.92
CA THR A 215 -7.24 -4.39 9.37
C THR A 215 -6.25 -5.28 8.62
N HIS A 216 -6.59 -6.56 8.44
CA HIS A 216 -5.75 -7.52 7.75
C HIS A 216 -5.54 -7.13 6.26
N ASN A 217 -6.63 -6.78 5.57
CA ASN A 217 -6.58 -6.45 4.15
C ASN A 217 -5.83 -5.13 3.90
N ILE A 218 -5.91 -4.13 4.80
CA ILE A 218 -5.09 -2.92 4.72
C ILE A 218 -3.61 -3.24 4.89
N ARG A 219 -3.24 -4.09 5.84
CA ARG A 219 -1.86 -4.56 6.02
C ARG A 219 -1.36 -5.31 4.78
N SER A 220 -2.19 -6.18 4.24
CA SER A 220 -1.90 -6.92 3.02
C SER A 220 -1.74 -5.99 1.81
N ALA A 221 -2.58 -4.97 1.67
CA ALA A 221 -2.46 -3.97 0.61
C ALA A 221 -1.13 -3.20 0.68
N PHE A 222 -0.70 -2.80 1.88
CA PHE A 222 0.61 -2.16 2.06
C PHE A 222 1.77 -3.07 1.63
N VAL A 223 1.75 -4.31 2.09
CA VAL A 223 2.80 -5.30 1.77
C VAL A 223 2.77 -5.66 0.27
N ALA A 224 1.60 -5.73 -0.35
CA ALA A 224 1.46 -5.90 -1.79
C ALA A 224 2.12 -4.75 -2.55
N GLY A 225 1.82 -3.51 -2.19
CA GLY A 225 2.47 -2.33 -2.78
C GLY A 225 3.99 -2.36 -2.62
N LEU A 226 4.49 -2.69 -1.42
CA LEU A 226 5.94 -2.86 -1.21
C LEU A 226 6.54 -3.91 -2.13
N ALA A 227 5.89 -5.07 -2.25
CA ALA A 227 6.38 -6.19 -3.07
C ALA A 227 6.44 -5.81 -4.54
N ASP A 228 5.38 -5.22 -5.08
CA ASP A 228 5.33 -4.77 -6.47
C ASP A 228 6.31 -3.61 -6.72
N GLY A 229 6.43 -2.67 -5.78
CA GLY A 229 7.40 -1.59 -5.85
C GLY A 229 8.86 -2.07 -5.84
N MET A 230 9.17 -3.16 -5.14
CA MET A 230 10.48 -3.80 -5.07
C MET A 230 10.71 -4.88 -6.13
N ASP A 231 9.77 -5.05 -7.08
CA ASP A 231 9.80 -6.09 -8.11
C ASP A 231 9.95 -7.52 -7.54
N LYS A 232 9.33 -7.79 -6.37
CA LYS A 232 9.32 -9.10 -5.74
C LYS A 232 8.28 -10.02 -6.40
N ARG A 233 8.50 -11.33 -6.36
CA ARG A 233 7.44 -12.27 -6.68
C ARG A 233 6.31 -12.15 -5.68
N ALA A 234 5.07 -12.13 -6.15
CA ALA A 234 3.92 -11.99 -5.28
C ALA A 234 2.81 -12.94 -5.70
N LEU A 235 2.18 -13.56 -4.72
CA LEU A 235 0.95 -14.32 -4.89
C LEU A 235 -0.15 -13.69 -4.05
N TYR A 236 -1.13 -13.15 -4.73
CA TYR A 236 -2.32 -12.55 -4.13
C TYR A 236 -3.47 -13.55 -4.24
N ILE A 237 -4.01 -13.93 -3.09
CA ILE A 237 -5.10 -14.90 -2.98
C ILE A 237 -6.31 -14.22 -2.36
N GLN A 238 -7.48 -14.49 -2.91
CA GLN A 238 -8.74 -14.01 -2.38
C GLN A 238 -9.65 -15.19 -2.04
N SER A 239 -10.27 -15.14 -0.86
CA SER A 239 -11.37 -16.03 -0.48
C SER A 239 -12.66 -15.24 -0.35
N GLY A 240 -13.70 -15.66 -1.08
CA GLY A 240 -14.96 -14.94 -1.10
C GLY A 240 -14.94 -13.63 -1.89
N GLU A 241 -15.94 -12.78 -1.63
CA GLU A 241 -16.05 -11.43 -2.21
C GLU A 241 -15.36 -10.44 -1.28
N THR A 242 -14.28 -9.84 -1.75
CA THR A 242 -13.43 -8.95 -0.96
C THR A 242 -13.14 -7.70 -1.76
N PRO A 243 -13.29 -6.50 -1.19
CA PRO A 243 -12.72 -5.32 -1.81
C PRO A 243 -11.20 -5.42 -1.74
N ILE A 244 -10.58 -5.38 -2.91
CA ILE A 244 -9.13 -5.33 -3.10
C ILE A 244 -8.77 -4.02 -3.78
N PRO A 245 -7.52 -3.54 -3.64
CA PRO A 245 -7.05 -2.40 -4.41
C PRO A 245 -7.35 -2.58 -5.89
N VAL A 246 -7.81 -1.52 -6.56
CA VAL A 246 -8.10 -1.56 -8.01
C VAL A 246 -6.87 -2.05 -8.77
N ASP A 247 -5.69 -1.66 -8.32
CA ASP A 247 -4.40 -2.01 -8.89
C ASP A 247 -4.06 -3.50 -8.83
N LEU A 248 -4.68 -4.25 -7.91
CA LEU A 248 -4.45 -5.68 -7.72
C LEU A 248 -5.55 -6.57 -8.33
N ARG A 249 -6.64 -5.98 -8.78
CA ARG A 249 -7.86 -6.72 -9.12
C ARG A 249 -7.65 -7.80 -10.19
N ASP A 250 -6.77 -7.53 -11.15
CA ASP A 250 -6.46 -8.45 -12.25
C ASP A 250 -5.38 -9.47 -11.91
N PHE A 251 -4.70 -9.32 -10.76
CA PHE A 251 -3.60 -10.18 -10.33
C PHE A 251 -3.98 -11.14 -9.20
N VAL A 252 -5.19 -10.98 -8.64
CA VAL A 252 -5.64 -11.81 -7.51
C VAL A 252 -6.21 -13.13 -8.01
N THR A 253 -5.70 -14.22 -7.44
CA THR A 253 -6.20 -15.58 -7.68
C THR A 253 -7.31 -15.90 -6.69
N THR A 254 -8.53 -16.14 -7.19
CA THR A 254 -9.63 -16.60 -6.35
C THR A 254 -9.52 -18.10 -6.11
N CYS A 255 -9.35 -18.49 -4.85
CA CYS A 255 -9.26 -19.89 -4.44
C CYS A 255 -10.48 -20.24 -3.57
N ARG A 256 -11.13 -21.38 -3.93
CA ARG A 256 -12.29 -21.93 -3.18
C ARG A 256 -11.97 -23.28 -2.56
N PHE A 257 -11.03 -24.03 -3.14
CA PHE A 257 -10.69 -25.39 -2.75
C PHE A 257 -9.19 -25.53 -2.50
N GLN A 258 -8.80 -26.41 -1.59
CA GLN A 258 -7.41 -26.67 -1.22
C GLN A 258 -6.48 -26.96 -2.41
N SER A 259 -6.96 -27.64 -3.44
CA SER A 259 -6.19 -27.93 -4.65
C SER A 259 -5.74 -26.66 -5.39
N GLN A 260 -6.60 -25.66 -5.45
CA GLN A 260 -6.32 -24.37 -6.10
C GLN A 260 -5.23 -23.59 -5.35
N PHE A 261 -5.22 -23.63 -4.01
CA PHE A 261 -4.15 -23.02 -3.22
C PHE A 261 -2.80 -23.69 -3.48
N LYS A 262 -2.79 -25.03 -3.59
CA LYS A 262 -1.58 -25.77 -3.89
C LYS A 262 -1.02 -25.41 -5.27
N GLU A 263 -1.87 -25.31 -6.28
CA GLU A 263 -1.49 -24.92 -7.63
C GLU A 263 -0.96 -23.49 -7.68
N ALA A 264 -1.69 -22.54 -7.10
CA ALA A 264 -1.29 -21.15 -7.03
C ALA A 264 0.07 -20.96 -6.33
N ILE A 265 0.30 -21.64 -5.21
CA ILE A 265 1.58 -21.57 -4.48
C ILE A 265 2.70 -22.24 -5.26
N GLY A 266 2.40 -23.33 -5.98
CA GLY A 266 3.37 -24.00 -6.86
C GLY A 266 3.91 -23.09 -7.97
N SER A 267 3.16 -22.08 -8.39
CA SER A 267 3.60 -21.11 -9.39
C SER A 267 4.62 -20.08 -8.87
N LEU A 268 4.80 -19.97 -7.55
CA LEU A 268 5.83 -19.12 -6.94
C LEU A 268 7.21 -19.76 -6.95
N ALA A 269 7.27 -21.09 -6.94
CA ALA A 269 8.53 -21.85 -6.91
C ALA A 269 9.15 -21.96 -8.29
#